data_af3cd4252c5ac80757a935a33c1c0d3d
#
_entry.id   af3cd4252c5ac80757a935a33c1c0d3d
#
_cell.length_a   1.000
_cell.length_b   1.000
_cell.length_c   1.000
_cell.angle_alpha   90.00
_cell.angle_beta   90.00
_cell.angle_gamma   90.00
#
_symmetry.space_group_name_H-M   'P 1'
#
loop_
_entity.id
_entity.type
_entity.pdbx_description
1 polymer ?
#
loop_
_entity_poly.entity_id
_entity_poly.type
_entity_poly.pdbx_seq_one_letter_code
_entity_poly.pdbx_strand_id
1 'polypeptide(L)'
;MDIKELKKKEDEIIERAKQIGIEDEYLFRTTLDRYQTQIRFCEDLKKAYEEHGTMVEKEYIKGRLNLVVNPVINAYNQTVAGANKTADTLLKILKSVDPEARKPKTDPLLEVLKG
;
A
#
# COMPACT_ATOMS: atom_id res chain seq x y z
N MET A 1 1.85 7.69 -6.62
CA MET A 1 1.53 6.32 -7.04
C MET A 1 0.03 6.19 -7.18
N ASP A 2 -0.45 5.68 -8.28
CA ASP A 2 -1.88 5.54 -8.52
C ASP A 2 -2.41 4.16 -8.08
N ILE A 3 -3.72 3.99 -8.17
CA ILE A 3 -4.39 2.74 -7.76
C ILE A 3 -3.90 1.55 -8.60
N LYS A 4 -3.62 1.77 -9.88
CA LYS A 4 -3.15 0.72 -10.78
C LYS A 4 -1.80 0.15 -10.30
N GLU A 5 -0.90 1.02 -9.87
CA GLU A 5 0.39 0.61 -9.33
C GLU A 5 0.23 -0.12 -8.00
N LEU A 6 -0.68 0.33 -7.13
CA LEU A 6 -0.98 -0.34 -5.88
C LEU A 6 -1.49 -1.77 -6.11
N LYS A 7 -2.39 -1.94 -7.09
CA LYS A 7 -2.93 -3.27 -7.47
C LYS A 7 -1.86 -4.16 -8.07
N LYS A 8 -0.96 -3.60 -8.87
CA LYS A 8 0.15 -4.36 -9.43
C LYS A 8 1.08 -4.88 -8.34
N LYS A 9 1.39 -4.05 -7.35
CA LYS A 9 2.17 -4.47 -6.19
C LYS A 9 1.46 -5.55 -5.38
N GLU A 10 0.14 -5.44 -5.22
CA GLU A 10 -0.65 -6.47 -4.56
C GLU A 10 -0.46 -7.82 -5.22
N ASP A 11 -0.60 -7.89 -6.54
CA ASP A 11 -0.44 -9.13 -7.30
C ASP A 11 0.97 -9.71 -7.14
N GLU A 12 1.99 -8.87 -7.21
CA GLU A 12 3.38 -9.28 -7.03
C GLU A 12 3.63 -9.83 -5.63
N ILE A 13 3.08 -9.18 -4.60
CA ILE A 13 3.22 -9.59 -3.21
C ILE A 13 2.54 -10.94 -2.97
N ILE A 14 1.32 -11.11 -3.48
CA ILE A 14 0.58 -12.37 -3.34
C ILE A 14 1.33 -13.52 -4.03
N GLU A 15 1.79 -13.28 -5.25
CA GLU A 15 2.55 -14.29 -6.01
C GLU A 15 3.83 -14.69 -5.27
N ARG A 16 4.55 -13.72 -4.76
CA ARG A 16 5.77 -13.98 -3.99
C ARG A 16 5.48 -14.77 -2.72
N ALA A 17 4.41 -14.42 -2.00
CA ALA A 17 4.00 -15.13 -0.80
C ALA A 17 3.67 -16.60 -1.08
N LYS A 18 3.02 -16.88 -2.21
CA LYS A 18 2.74 -18.25 -2.64
C LYS A 18 4.02 -19.01 -2.93
N GLN A 19 4.97 -18.39 -3.60
CA GLN A 19 6.25 -19.01 -3.93
C GLN A 19 7.04 -19.43 -2.69
N ILE A 20 6.99 -18.64 -1.64
CA ILE A 20 7.72 -18.95 -0.39
C ILE A 20 6.84 -19.61 0.68
N GLY A 21 5.57 -19.86 0.37
CA GLY A 21 4.67 -20.68 1.19
C GLY A 21 4.12 -20.01 2.45
N ILE A 22 3.98 -18.67 2.45
CA ILE A 22 3.48 -17.93 3.61
C ILE A 22 2.11 -17.29 3.38
N GLU A 23 1.44 -17.64 2.29
CA GLU A 23 0.14 -17.04 1.93
C GLU A 23 -0.93 -17.20 3.00
N ASP A 24 -0.82 -18.21 3.86
CA ASP A 24 -1.77 -18.45 4.94
C ASP A 24 -1.24 -18.03 6.33
N GLU A 25 -0.04 -17.46 6.40
CA GLU A 25 0.56 -17.03 7.64
C GLU A 25 -0.18 -15.80 8.18
N TYR A 26 -0.47 -15.80 9.50
CA TYR A 26 -1.36 -14.82 10.13
C TYR A 26 -0.91 -13.36 9.91
N LEU A 27 0.37 -13.07 10.19
CA LEU A 27 0.88 -11.70 10.07
C LEU A 27 0.81 -11.21 8.62
N PHE A 28 1.16 -12.08 7.67
CA PHE A 28 1.06 -11.77 6.25
C PHE A 28 -0.39 -11.49 5.85
N ARG A 29 -1.32 -12.37 6.23
CA ARG A 29 -2.72 -12.23 5.84
C ARG A 29 -3.38 -10.98 6.41
N THR A 30 -3.13 -10.68 7.68
CA THR A 30 -3.73 -9.50 8.31
C THR A 30 -3.17 -8.22 7.71
N THR A 31 -1.89 -8.18 7.39
CA THR A 31 -1.26 -7.02 6.75
C THR A 31 -1.74 -6.87 5.30
N LEU A 32 -1.85 -7.98 4.57
CA LEU A 32 -2.38 -7.97 3.21
C LEU A 32 -3.84 -7.48 3.19
N ASP A 33 -4.65 -7.93 4.14
CA ASP A 33 -6.04 -7.47 4.26
C ASP A 33 -6.13 -5.96 4.46
N ARG A 34 -5.25 -5.41 5.29
CA ARG A 34 -5.15 -3.95 5.49
C ARG A 34 -4.81 -3.26 4.17
N TYR A 35 -3.84 -3.79 3.43
CA TYR A 35 -3.42 -3.23 2.14
C TYR A 35 -4.59 -3.22 1.14
N GLN A 36 -5.29 -4.34 1.02
CA GLN A 36 -6.45 -4.46 0.13
C GLN A 36 -7.57 -3.50 0.52
N THR A 37 -7.81 -3.31 1.82
CA THR A 37 -8.80 -2.36 2.32
C THR A 37 -8.42 -0.93 1.97
N GLN A 38 -7.14 -0.58 2.12
CA GLN A 38 -6.65 0.74 1.74
C GLN A 38 -6.81 1.02 0.25
N ILE A 39 -6.57 0.01 -0.60
CA ILE A 39 -6.81 0.14 -2.05
C ILE A 39 -8.29 0.43 -2.32
N ARG A 40 -9.20 -0.28 -1.66
CA ARG A 40 -10.64 -0.03 -1.82
C ARG A 40 -11.03 1.38 -1.38
N PHE A 41 -10.46 1.87 -0.29
CA PHE A 41 -10.69 3.25 0.14
C PHE A 41 -10.19 4.25 -0.92
N CYS A 42 -9.04 3.99 -1.53
CA CYS A 42 -8.53 4.83 -2.61
C CYS A 42 -9.49 4.84 -3.80
N GLU A 43 -10.04 3.69 -4.17
CA GLU A 43 -11.01 3.60 -5.26
C GLU A 43 -12.27 4.41 -4.97
N ASP A 44 -12.79 4.29 -3.75
CA ASP A 44 -14.00 5.03 -3.33
C ASP A 44 -13.75 6.54 -3.29
N LEU A 45 -12.60 6.95 -2.77
CA LEU A 45 -12.24 8.38 -2.71
C LEU A 45 -12.03 8.96 -4.10
N LYS A 46 -11.41 8.21 -5.00
CA LYS A 46 -11.22 8.62 -6.39
C LYS A 46 -12.56 8.79 -7.09
N LYS A 47 -13.47 7.85 -6.86
CA LYS A 47 -14.83 7.91 -7.42
C LYS A 47 -15.58 9.14 -6.91
N ALA A 48 -15.49 9.43 -5.61
CA ALA A 48 -16.08 10.63 -5.03
C ALA A 48 -15.51 11.90 -5.64
N TYR A 49 -14.19 11.93 -5.87
CA TYR A 49 -13.53 13.05 -6.56
C TYR A 49 -14.06 13.21 -7.99
N GLU A 50 -14.20 12.12 -8.73
CA GLU A 50 -14.72 12.16 -10.11
C GLU A 50 -16.16 12.68 -10.17
N GLU A 51 -16.96 12.38 -9.13
CA GLU A 51 -18.35 12.86 -9.05
C GLU A 51 -18.45 14.33 -8.66
N HIS A 52 -17.59 14.82 -7.78
CA HIS A 52 -17.71 16.14 -7.16
C HIS A 52 -16.65 17.15 -7.59
N GLY A 53 -15.54 16.69 -8.18
CA GLY A 53 -14.47 17.56 -8.66
C GLY A 53 -13.57 18.11 -7.56
N THR A 54 -12.71 19.08 -7.96
CA THR A 54 -11.68 19.65 -7.09
C THR A 54 -12.26 20.60 -6.04
N MET A 55 -13.31 21.33 -6.40
CA MET A 55 -13.96 22.32 -5.52
C MET A 55 -15.36 21.87 -5.20
N VAL A 56 -15.74 21.95 -3.96
CA VAL A 56 -17.08 21.62 -3.49
C VAL A 56 -17.67 22.75 -2.68
N GLU A 57 -19.00 22.85 -2.66
CA GLU A 57 -19.69 23.84 -1.83
C GLU A 57 -19.86 23.30 -0.42
N LYS A 58 -19.63 24.17 0.56
CA LYS A 58 -19.81 23.81 1.96
C LYS A 58 -20.51 24.97 2.68
N GLU A 59 -21.52 24.63 3.48
CA GLU A 59 -22.24 25.59 4.28
C GLU A 59 -21.53 25.77 5.64
N TYR A 60 -20.88 26.95 5.84
CA TYR A 60 -20.25 27.30 7.11
C TYR A 60 -21.19 28.04 8.02
N ILE A 61 -22.06 28.89 7.41
CA ILE A 61 -23.08 29.64 8.11
C ILE A 61 -24.40 29.27 7.47
N LYS A 62 -25.42 29.01 8.27
CA LYS A 62 -26.74 28.61 7.77
C LYS A 62 -27.21 29.58 6.66
N GLY A 63 -27.48 29.02 5.47
CA GLY A 63 -27.90 29.77 4.30
C GLY A 63 -26.77 30.33 3.45
N ARG A 64 -25.48 30.13 3.83
CA ARG A 64 -24.33 30.57 3.04
C ARG A 64 -23.48 29.38 2.60
N LEU A 65 -23.32 29.23 1.29
CA LEU A 65 -22.45 28.21 0.69
C LEU A 65 -21.14 28.86 0.26
N ASN A 66 -20.03 28.22 0.62
CA ASN A 66 -18.69 28.64 0.20
C ASN A 66 -18.03 27.53 -0.60
N LEU A 67 -17.28 27.90 -1.65
CA LEU A 67 -16.47 26.96 -2.40
C LEU A 67 -15.22 26.64 -1.59
N VAL A 68 -14.96 25.35 -1.40
CA VAL A 68 -13.77 24.86 -0.70
C VAL A 68 -13.13 23.75 -1.51
N VAL A 69 -11.85 23.50 -1.27
CA VAL A 69 -11.17 22.35 -1.88
C VAL A 69 -11.85 21.07 -1.38
N ASN A 70 -12.13 20.16 -2.32
CA ASN A 70 -12.79 18.90 -1.99
C ASN A 70 -11.93 18.10 -1.00
N PRO A 71 -12.45 17.80 0.22
CA PRO A 71 -11.68 17.12 1.25
C PRO A 71 -11.19 15.71 0.83
N VAL A 72 -11.85 15.08 -0.15
CA VAL A 72 -11.44 13.74 -0.61
C VAL A 72 -10.06 13.75 -1.25
N ILE A 73 -9.59 14.90 -1.75
CA ILE A 73 -8.25 15.02 -2.37
C ILE A 73 -7.18 14.70 -1.32
N ASN A 74 -7.26 15.33 -0.16
CA ASN A 74 -6.31 15.11 0.92
C ASN A 74 -6.45 13.69 1.49
N ALA A 75 -7.68 13.24 1.69
CA ALA A 75 -7.96 11.89 2.17
C ALA A 75 -7.39 10.83 1.21
N TYR A 76 -7.55 11.04 -0.10
CA TYR A 76 -6.97 10.15 -1.12
C TYR A 76 -5.45 10.09 -1.01
N ASN A 77 -4.80 11.24 -0.95
CA ASN A 77 -3.34 11.32 -0.85
C ASN A 77 -2.82 10.64 0.42
N GLN A 78 -3.48 10.84 1.56
CA GLN A 78 -3.11 10.20 2.80
C GLN A 78 -3.32 8.68 2.75
N THR A 79 -4.40 8.22 2.12
CA THR A 79 -4.68 6.79 1.98
C THR A 79 -3.68 6.11 1.07
N VAL A 80 -3.31 6.74 -0.05
CA VAL A 80 -2.26 6.23 -0.95
C VAL A 80 -0.93 6.12 -0.19
N ALA A 81 -0.56 7.14 0.57
CA ALA A 81 0.67 7.12 1.38
C ALA A 81 0.63 5.98 2.41
N GLY A 82 -0.52 5.78 3.06
CA GLY A 82 -0.72 4.68 4.00
C GLY A 82 -0.60 3.32 3.33
N ALA A 83 -1.19 3.15 2.15
CA ALA A 83 -1.08 1.93 1.36
C ALA A 83 0.37 1.63 0.97
N ASN A 84 1.13 2.65 0.58
CA ASN A 84 2.56 2.48 0.29
C ASN A 84 3.35 1.97 1.49
N LYS A 85 3.06 2.50 2.68
CA LYS A 85 3.71 2.03 3.91
C LYS A 85 3.33 0.58 4.21
N THR A 86 2.09 0.21 3.99
CA THR A 86 1.64 -1.17 4.18
C THR A 86 2.32 -2.11 3.19
N ALA A 87 2.48 -1.70 1.93
CA ALA A 87 3.23 -2.46 0.93
C ALA A 87 4.68 -2.68 1.37
N ASP A 88 5.33 -1.65 1.90
CA ASP A 88 6.69 -1.76 2.42
C ASP A 88 6.76 -2.77 3.58
N THR A 89 5.77 -2.76 4.46
CA THR A 89 5.67 -3.73 5.55
C THR A 89 5.53 -5.15 5.01
N LEU A 90 4.68 -5.35 4.01
CA LEU A 90 4.52 -6.64 3.35
C LEU A 90 5.83 -7.13 2.73
N LEU A 91 6.55 -6.25 2.05
CA LEU A 91 7.85 -6.59 1.45
C LEU A 91 8.86 -6.98 2.52
N LYS A 92 8.86 -6.33 3.68
CA LYS A 92 9.72 -6.69 4.81
C LYS A 92 9.37 -8.06 5.38
N ILE A 93 8.07 -8.37 5.48
CA ILE A 93 7.62 -9.70 5.92
C ILE A 93 8.13 -10.77 4.95
N LEU A 94 7.98 -10.54 3.64
CA LEU A 94 8.46 -11.47 2.63
C LEU A 94 9.96 -11.69 2.74
N LYS A 95 10.74 -10.62 2.89
CA LYS A 95 12.20 -10.71 3.04
C LYS A 95 12.61 -11.48 4.29
N SER A 96 11.86 -11.31 5.39
CA SER A 96 12.22 -11.95 6.65
C SER A 96 12.08 -13.46 6.61
N VAL A 97 11.24 -14.00 5.72
CA VAL A 97 10.97 -15.45 5.63
C VAL A 97 11.46 -16.08 4.34
N ASP A 98 11.89 -15.27 3.35
CA ASP A 98 12.41 -15.77 2.08
C ASP A 98 13.85 -16.27 2.28
N PRO A 99 14.13 -17.57 2.06
CA PRO A 99 15.48 -18.10 2.22
C PRO A 99 16.52 -17.41 1.34
N GLU A 100 16.13 -17.00 0.12
CA GLU A 100 17.06 -16.31 -0.79
C GLU A 100 17.39 -14.90 -0.28
N ALA A 101 16.40 -14.17 0.23
CA ALA A 101 16.62 -12.84 0.79
C ALA A 101 17.38 -12.88 2.13
N ARG A 102 17.33 -14.02 2.85
CA ARG A 102 18.00 -14.22 4.14
C ARG A 102 19.46 -14.64 4.02
N LYS A 103 19.88 -15.07 2.84
CA LYS A 103 21.28 -15.40 2.65
C LYS A 103 22.11 -14.14 2.89
N PRO A 104 23.05 -14.18 3.84
CA PRO A 104 23.93 -13.03 4.04
C PRO A 104 24.65 -12.76 2.73
N LYS A 105 24.76 -11.49 2.36
CA LYS A 105 25.63 -11.08 1.26
C LYS A 105 27.00 -11.63 1.60
N THR A 106 27.52 -12.49 0.74
CA THR A 106 28.81 -13.11 0.97
C THR A 106 29.88 -12.02 1.02
N ASP A 107 30.48 -11.86 2.20
CA ASP A 107 31.67 -11.02 2.35
C ASP A 107 32.78 -11.70 1.55
N PRO A 108 33.46 -10.98 0.65
CA PRO A 108 34.55 -11.55 -0.11
C PRO A 108 35.61 -12.26 0.77
N LEU A 109 35.85 -11.76 1.97
CA LEU A 109 36.72 -12.38 2.95
C LEU A 109 36.22 -13.73 3.43
N LEU A 110 34.90 -13.85 3.63
CA LEU A 110 34.29 -15.11 4.05
C LEU A 110 34.32 -16.15 2.92
N GLU A 111 34.22 -15.73 1.68
CA GLU A 111 34.34 -16.63 0.53
C GLU A 111 35.74 -17.19 0.41
N VAL A 112 36.74 -16.35 0.61
CA VAL A 112 38.13 -16.78 0.60
C VAL A 112 38.41 -17.78 1.73
N LEU A 113 37.82 -17.54 2.90
CA LEU A 113 37.99 -18.44 4.06
C LEU A 113 37.23 -19.76 3.90
N LYS A 114 36.16 -19.78 3.13
CA LYS A 114 35.41 -21.00 2.81
C LYS A 114 36.00 -21.80 1.67
N GLY A 115 36.89 -21.16 0.93
CA GLY A 115 37.60 -21.62 -0.23
C GLY A 115 37.90 -22.95 -0.45
#